data_668cf183b75cb9d49e333df0ed956024
#
_entry.id   668cf183b75cb9d49e333df0ed956024
#
_cell.length_a   1.000
_cell.length_b   1.000
_cell.length_c   1.000
_cell.angle_alpha   90.00
_cell.angle_beta   90.00
_cell.angle_gamma   90.00
#
_symmetry.space_group_name_H-M   'P 1'
#
loop_
_entity.id
_entity.type
_entity.pdbx_description
1 polymer ?
#
loop_
_entity_poly.entity_id
_entity_poly.type
_entity_poly.pdbx_seq_one_letter_code
_entity_poly.pdbx_strand_id
1 'polypeptide(L)'
;MADISISPDVIRDALKDFVAAYEPTGAATAEVGSVIDAGDGIAHVEGLPGLMANELVVFEDGTQGLALNLDEKEAGVVVLGDFAGIEAGHPVTRTGEVLSAPVGDGFLGRVVDPLGNPIDGLGAIEAEGRRALELQAPGVMQRKSVHEPLQTGIKAIDAMIPVGRGQRQLIIGDRQTGKTAIAIDTIINQKANWESGDVNKQVRCIYVAIGQKGSTIASVKGALEDAGAMEYTTIVAAPASDPAGFKYLAPYTGSAIGQHWMYGGKHVLIIFDDLSKQAEAYRAVSLLLRRPPGREAYPGDVFYLHSRLLERCAKLSDELGAGSMTGLPIIETKANDVSAYIPTNVISITDGQIFLQSDLFNANQRPAVDVGISVSRVGGDAQVKSIKKVSGTLKLELAQYRSLEAFAMFASDLDAASRRQLERGARLTELLKQPQYSPYPVEEQVVSIWAGTNGKLDQIAVEDVLKFERELLDHLRRNTQILDTLRDTNVLDDATVAELEKVTDEFILEFTSGGAKAIGAPGNEQFAAAEVEDINQEKIVKGRRG
;
A
#
# COMPACT_ATOMS: atom_id res chain seq x y z
N MET A 1 -64.62 34.68 46.18
CA MET A 1 -63.88 33.45 46.01
C MET A 1 -64.56 32.68 44.90
N ALA A 2 -63.98 32.56 43.74
CA ALA A 2 -64.57 31.77 42.66
C ALA A 2 -64.17 30.31 42.88
N ASP A 3 -65.18 29.45 43.08
CA ASP A 3 -65.00 28.00 43.14
C ASP A 3 -64.54 27.49 41.78
N ILE A 4 -63.30 27.09 41.70
CA ILE A 4 -62.76 26.38 40.53
C ILE A 4 -63.18 24.91 40.71
N SER A 5 -64.29 24.53 40.14
CA SER A 5 -64.70 23.13 40.02
C SER A 5 -63.97 22.52 38.78
N ILE A 6 -62.90 21.86 39.02
CA ILE A 6 -62.18 21.08 37.96
C ILE A 6 -63.04 19.80 37.79
N SER A 7 -63.69 19.66 36.62
CA SER A 7 -64.45 18.44 36.33
C SER A 7 -63.49 17.28 35.99
N PRO A 8 -63.83 16.03 36.36
CA PRO A 8 -63.02 14.86 36.04
C PRO A 8 -62.77 14.69 34.54
N ASP A 9 -63.64 15.19 33.68
CA ASP A 9 -63.50 15.12 32.23
C ASP A 9 -62.43 16.06 31.72
N VAL A 10 -62.29 17.26 32.33
CA VAL A 10 -61.20 18.21 31.98
C VAL A 10 -59.83 17.64 32.35
N ILE A 11 -59.72 16.93 33.48
CA ILE A 11 -58.49 16.25 33.89
C ILE A 11 -58.15 15.09 32.92
N ARG A 12 -59.16 14.30 32.55
CA ARG A 12 -59.02 13.18 31.64
C ARG A 12 -58.58 13.64 30.25
N ASP A 13 -59.16 14.72 29.72
CA ASP A 13 -58.82 15.24 28.39
C ASP A 13 -57.46 15.92 28.40
N ALA A 14 -57.10 16.66 29.45
CA ALA A 14 -55.75 17.19 29.63
C ALA A 14 -54.67 16.10 29.77
N LEU A 15 -54.97 14.97 30.43
CA LEU A 15 -54.10 13.81 30.51
C LEU A 15 -53.98 13.09 29.16
N LYS A 16 -55.07 13.00 28.38
CA LYS A 16 -55.01 12.44 27.01
C LYS A 16 -54.15 13.31 26.08
N ASP A 17 -54.32 14.62 26.13
CA ASP A 17 -53.55 15.56 25.34
C ASP A 17 -52.07 15.55 25.76
N PHE A 18 -51.76 15.43 27.05
CA PHE A 18 -50.41 15.27 27.56
C PHE A 18 -49.77 13.95 27.10
N VAL A 19 -50.49 12.84 27.16
CA VAL A 19 -50.01 11.53 26.68
C VAL A 19 -49.89 11.51 25.17
N ALA A 20 -50.77 12.17 24.42
CA ALA A 20 -50.69 12.28 22.97
C ALA A 20 -49.56 13.23 22.51
N ALA A 21 -49.23 14.25 23.29
CA ALA A 21 -48.12 15.18 23.05
C ALA A 21 -46.79 14.72 23.69
N TYR A 22 -46.84 13.64 24.48
CA TYR A 22 -45.63 13.03 25.02
C TYR A 22 -44.91 12.26 23.91
N GLU A 23 -44.14 12.98 23.12
CA GLU A 23 -42.98 12.38 22.47
C GLU A 23 -41.99 12.01 23.59
N PRO A 24 -41.69 10.73 23.82
CA PRO A 24 -40.59 10.40 24.68
C PRO A 24 -39.37 11.05 24.02
N THR A 25 -38.95 12.22 24.50
CA THR A 25 -37.58 12.66 24.32
C THR A 25 -36.78 11.51 24.92
N GLY A 26 -36.39 10.59 24.04
CA GLY A 26 -35.45 9.55 24.37
C GLY A 26 -34.13 10.22 24.76
N ALA A 27 -34.03 10.63 25.99
CA ALA A 27 -32.84 10.43 26.72
C ALA A 27 -32.69 8.90 26.68
N ALA A 28 -31.98 8.39 25.63
CA ALA A 28 -31.46 7.06 25.68
C ALA A 28 -30.72 7.02 27.03
N THR A 29 -31.34 6.35 28.01
CA THR A 29 -30.63 6.05 29.25
C THR A 29 -29.46 5.23 28.78
N ALA A 30 -28.27 5.85 28.75
CA ALA A 30 -27.08 5.18 28.34
C ALA A 30 -26.98 3.92 29.19
N GLU A 31 -27.04 2.75 28.59
CA GLU A 31 -26.83 1.50 29.30
C GLU A 31 -25.41 1.53 29.86
N VAL A 32 -25.30 1.41 31.18
CA VAL A 32 -24.05 1.40 31.91
C VAL A 32 -23.84 -0.01 32.45
N GLY A 33 -22.77 -0.62 31.98
CA GLY A 33 -22.26 -1.89 32.48
C GLY A 33 -21.07 -1.69 33.42
N SER A 34 -20.43 -2.78 33.79
CA SER A 34 -19.21 -2.76 34.60
C SER A 34 -18.12 -3.65 33.99
N VAL A 35 -16.86 -3.28 34.20
CA VAL A 35 -15.69 -4.07 33.84
C VAL A 35 -15.57 -5.24 34.82
N ILE A 36 -15.52 -6.49 34.31
CA ILE A 36 -15.29 -7.70 35.11
C ILE A 36 -13.79 -7.86 35.37
N ASP A 37 -13.02 -7.83 34.28
CA ASP A 37 -11.55 -7.86 34.30
C ASP A 37 -11.00 -7.05 33.12
N ALA A 38 -9.77 -6.57 33.26
CA ALA A 38 -9.06 -5.89 32.18
C ALA A 38 -7.57 -6.26 32.23
N GLY A 39 -6.97 -6.45 31.07
CA GLY A 39 -5.53 -6.74 30.94
C GLY A 39 -5.14 -6.88 29.47
N ASP A 40 -3.88 -6.54 29.18
CA ASP A 40 -3.28 -6.69 27.85
C ASP A 40 -4.07 -6.03 26.68
N GLY A 41 -4.80 -4.96 26.98
CA GLY A 41 -5.62 -4.23 26.00
C GLY A 41 -6.98 -4.86 25.69
N ILE A 42 -7.45 -5.80 26.51
CA ILE A 42 -8.79 -6.39 26.47
C ILE A 42 -9.49 -6.14 27.80
N ALA A 43 -10.79 -5.83 27.76
CA ALA A 43 -11.64 -5.80 28.91
C ALA A 43 -12.84 -6.73 28.70
N HIS A 44 -13.21 -7.48 29.74
CA HIS A 44 -14.49 -8.19 29.77
C HIS A 44 -15.49 -7.34 30.56
N VAL A 45 -16.65 -7.08 29.95
CA VAL A 45 -17.66 -6.20 30.49
C VAL A 45 -18.99 -6.93 30.61
N GLU A 46 -19.80 -6.58 31.64
CA GLU A 46 -21.15 -7.12 31.86
C GLU A 46 -22.18 -6.01 32.01
N GLY A 47 -23.46 -6.38 31.97
CA GLY A 47 -24.56 -5.43 32.19
C GLY A 47 -24.94 -4.59 30.97
N LEU A 48 -24.54 -4.97 29.77
CA LEU A 48 -24.83 -4.30 28.49
C LEU A 48 -25.66 -5.21 27.56
N PRO A 49 -26.90 -5.57 27.86
CA PRO A 49 -27.66 -6.55 27.07
C PRO A 49 -28.00 -6.06 25.65
N GLY A 50 -28.01 -4.75 25.42
CA GLY A 50 -28.29 -4.16 24.13
C GLY A 50 -27.03 -3.94 23.25
N LEU A 51 -25.82 -4.35 23.69
CA LEU A 51 -24.57 -4.12 23.00
C LEU A 51 -24.54 -4.85 21.65
N MET A 52 -24.11 -4.15 20.60
CA MET A 52 -23.97 -4.70 19.25
C MET A 52 -22.53 -5.09 18.94
N ALA A 53 -22.35 -6.04 18.04
CA ALA A 53 -21.02 -6.37 17.53
C ALA A 53 -20.42 -5.16 16.78
N ASN A 54 -19.15 -4.88 17.03
CA ASN A 54 -18.42 -3.71 16.52
C ASN A 54 -18.98 -2.36 17.01
N GLU A 55 -19.76 -2.35 18.07
CA GLU A 55 -20.18 -1.12 18.74
C GLU A 55 -19.05 -0.54 19.59
N LEU A 56 -18.96 0.78 19.63
CA LEU A 56 -18.08 1.51 20.53
C LEU A 56 -18.67 1.55 21.94
N VAL A 57 -17.81 1.32 22.92
CA VAL A 57 -18.08 1.59 24.33
C VAL A 57 -17.09 2.63 24.84
N VAL A 58 -17.45 3.33 25.91
CA VAL A 58 -16.59 4.34 26.56
C VAL A 58 -16.41 3.94 28.02
N PHE A 59 -15.16 3.84 28.45
CA PHE A 59 -14.78 3.61 29.85
C PHE A 59 -14.83 4.91 30.66
N GLU A 60 -14.72 4.80 31.98
CA GLU A 60 -14.82 5.94 32.90
C GLU A 60 -13.82 7.06 32.62
N ASP A 61 -12.60 6.69 32.19
CA ASP A 61 -11.52 7.62 31.86
C ASP A 61 -11.69 8.28 30.46
N GLY A 62 -12.74 7.94 29.73
CA GLY A 62 -12.98 8.40 28.36
C GLY A 62 -12.31 7.55 27.27
N THR A 63 -11.54 6.52 27.65
CA THR A 63 -10.95 5.58 26.69
C THR A 63 -12.05 4.83 25.95
N GLN A 64 -11.89 4.67 24.63
CA GLN A 64 -12.84 3.93 23.80
C GLN A 64 -12.51 2.44 23.78
N GLY A 65 -13.53 1.62 23.62
CA GLY A 65 -13.39 0.20 23.40
C GLY A 65 -14.28 -0.30 22.27
N LEU A 66 -13.86 -1.38 21.62
CA LEU A 66 -14.57 -2.03 20.53
C LEU A 66 -15.11 -3.38 20.99
N ALA A 67 -16.42 -3.57 20.97
CA ALA A 67 -17.07 -4.84 21.31
C ALA A 67 -16.86 -5.85 20.16
N LEU A 68 -16.04 -6.89 20.38
CA LEU A 68 -15.73 -7.92 19.37
C LEU A 68 -16.32 -9.29 19.69
N ASN A 69 -16.52 -9.61 20.97
CA ASN A 69 -17.09 -10.87 21.40
C ASN A 69 -18.32 -10.60 22.24
N LEU A 70 -19.44 -11.20 21.88
CA LEU A 70 -20.70 -11.04 22.60
C LEU A 70 -21.17 -12.41 23.07
N ASP A 71 -21.12 -12.62 24.39
CA ASP A 71 -21.65 -13.79 25.04
C ASP A 71 -22.92 -13.44 25.84
N GLU A 72 -23.66 -14.43 26.32
CA GLU A 72 -24.91 -14.21 27.01
C GLU A 72 -24.82 -13.35 28.28
N LYS A 73 -23.65 -13.41 28.94
CA LYS A 73 -23.43 -12.73 30.24
C LYS A 73 -22.37 -11.63 30.19
N GLU A 74 -21.43 -11.74 29.27
CA GLU A 74 -20.29 -10.84 29.18
C GLU A 74 -19.99 -10.48 27.73
N ALA A 75 -19.32 -9.37 27.52
CA ALA A 75 -18.80 -8.97 26.22
C ALA A 75 -17.28 -8.75 26.31
N GLY A 76 -16.55 -9.27 25.33
CA GLY A 76 -15.14 -9.03 25.15
C GLY A 76 -14.90 -7.75 24.34
N VAL A 77 -14.25 -6.78 24.95
CA VAL A 77 -14.00 -5.44 24.41
C VAL A 77 -12.51 -5.24 24.19
N VAL A 78 -12.11 -4.83 23.00
CA VAL A 78 -10.73 -4.42 22.69
C VAL A 78 -10.59 -2.94 23.05
N VAL A 79 -9.67 -2.62 23.94
CA VAL A 79 -9.41 -1.25 24.36
C VAL A 79 -8.65 -0.51 23.25
N LEU A 80 -9.16 0.66 22.87
CA LEU A 80 -8.59 1.51 21.82
C LEU A 80 -7.88 2.72 22.44
N GLY A 81 -6.80 2.45 23.14
CA GLY A 81 -6.00 3.47 23.85
C GLY A 81 -5.16 2.88 24.96
N ASP A 82 -4.80 3.72 25.93
CA ASP A 82 -4.13 3.30 27.15
C ASP A 82 -5.12 2.54 28.04
N PHE A 83 -4.75 1.35 28.46
CA PHE A 83 -5.58 0.49 29.28
C PHE A 83 -5.12 0.47 30.75
N ALA A 84 -4.05 1.20 31.10
CA ALA A 84 -3.48 1.18 32.45
C ALA A 84 -4.45 1.68 33.55
N GLY A 85 -5.43 2.52 33.17
CA GLY A 85 -6.43 3.07 34.08
C GLY A 85 -7.74 2.28 34.16
N ILE A 86 -7.89 1.17 33.42
CA ILE A 86 -9.13 0.40 33.38
C ILE A 86 -9.03 -0.75 34.40
N GLU A 87 -9.87 -0.70 35.44
CA GLU A 87 -9.88 -1.69 36.53
C GLU A 87 -11.24 -2.39 36.65
N ALA A 88 -11.25 -3.57 37.29
CA ALA A 88 -12.48 -4.28 37.59
C ALA A 88 -13.43 -3.43 38.45
N GLY A 89 -14.72 -3.41 38.09
CA GLY A 89 -15.76 -2.62 38.75
C GLY A 89 -15.92 -1.21 38.18
N HIS A 90 -15.04 -0.74 37.30
CA HIS A 90 -15.22 0.56 36.65
C HIS A 90 -16.43 0.54 35.70
N PRO A 91 -17.20 1.65 35.62
CA PRO A 91 -18.31 1.74 34.72
C PRO A 91 -17.87 1.79 33.27
N VAL A 92 -18.66 1.16 32.40
CA VAL A 92 -18.52 1.21 30.95
C VAL A 92 -19.87 1.54 30.32
N THR A 93 -19.87 2.50 29.39
CA THR A 93 -21.09 3.01 28.77
C THR A 93 -21.12 2.63 27.30
N ARG A 94 -22.24 2.07 26.84
CA ARG A 94 -22.40 1.86 25.41
C ARG A 94 -22.74 3.17 24.70
N THR A 95 -22.29 3.31 23.46
CA THR A 95 -22.55 4.51 22.65
C THR A 95 -23.76 4.36 21.73
N GLY A 96 -24.15 3.13 21.39
CA GLY A 96 -25.14 2.85 20.34
C GLY A 96 -24.58 3.06 18.92
N GLU A 97 -23.31 3.41 18.79
CA GLU A 97 -22.67 3.70 17.52
C GLU A 97 -21.70 2.59 17.12
N VAL A 98 -21.83 2.09 15.89
CA VAL A 98 -20.86 1.18 15.29
C VAL A 98 -19.61 1.95 14.91
N LEU A 99 -18.45 1.35 15.15
CA LEU A 99 -17.16 1.98 14.89
C LEU A 99 -17.06 2.51 13.45
N SER A 100 -16.79 3.80 13.33
CA SER A 100 -16.68 4.53 12.07
C SER A 100 -15.46 5.45 12.10
N ALA A 101 -14.86 5.71 10.92
CA ALA A 101 -13.80 6.69 10.77
C ALA A 101 -14.32 7.98 10.10
N PRO A 102 -13.78 9.14 10.46
CA PRO A 102 -14.00 10.36 9.71
C PRO A 102 -13.35 10.27 8.33
N VAL A 103 -13.99 10.87 7.31
CA VAL A 103 -13.57 10.79 5.91
C VAL A 103 -13.71 12.15 5.21
N GLY A 104 -12.97 12.36 4.13
CA GLY A 104 -13.04 13.58 3.33
C GLY A 104 -11.69 13.98 2.73
N ASP A 105 -11.68 14.99 1.87
CA ASP A 105 -10.45 15.51 1.24
C ASP A 105 -9.52 16.22 2.26
N GLY A 106 -10.02 16.64 3.42
CA GLY A 106 -9.20 17.18 4.52
C GLY A 106 -8.16 16.21 5.07
N PHE A 107 -8.23 14.93 4.73
CA PHE A 107 -7.24 13.91 5.12
C PHE A 107 -5.99 13.90 4.21
N LEU A 108 -6.02 14.54 3.05
CA LEU A 108 -4.85 14.65 2.18
C LEU A 108 -3.74 15.45 2.86
N GLY A 109 -2.51 14.97 2.76
CA GLY A 109 -1.35 15.57 3.41
C GLY A 109 -1.21 15.30 4.92
N ARG A 110 -2.12 14.50 5.51
CA ARG A 110 -2.21 14.32 6.96
C ARG A 110 -1.70 12.94 7.41
N VAL A 111 -1.25 12.91 8.66
CA VAL A 111 -0.91 11.66 9.37
C VAL A 111 -1.90 11.49 10.51
N VAL A 112 -2.60 10.35 10.51
CA VAL A 112 -3.67 10.05 11.48
C VAL A 112 -3.46 8.72 12.17
N ASP A 113 -4.05 8.58 13.34
CA ASP A 113 -4.17 7.30 14.05
C ASP A 113 -5.29 6.41 13.45
N PRO A 114 -5.45 5.16 13.90
CA PRO A 114 -6.51 4.28 13.41
C PRO A 114 -7.95 4.71 13.72
N LEU A 115 -8.16 5.69 14.58
CA LEU A 115 -9.47 6.31 14.85
C LEU A 115 -9.74 7.53 13.95
N GLY A 116 -8.74 7.95 13.16
CA GLY A 116 -8.79 9.13 12.29
C GLY A 116 -8.42 10.43 12.98
N ASN A 117 -7.84 10.38 14.18
CA ASN A 117 -7.35 11.57 14.86
C ASN A 117 -5.98 11.98 14.28
N PRO A 118 -5.74 13.30 14.07
CA PRO A 118 -4.45 13.77 13.58
C PRO A 118 -3.35 13.61 14.63
N ILE A 119 -2.20 13.07 14.21
CA ILE A 119 -1.00 12.89 15.04
C ILE A 119 0.21 13.62 14.49
N ASP A 120 0.00 14.46 13.48
CA ASP A 120 1.04 15.23 12.77
C ASP A 120 1.30 16.63 13.37
N GLY A 121 0.52 17.04 14.37
CA GLY A 121 0.63 18.36 15.00
C GLY A 121 0.06 19.52 14.18
N LEU A 122 -0.62 19.25 13.06
CA LEU A 122 -1.19 20.28 12.17
C LEU A 122 -2.63 20.71 12.54
N GLY A 123 -3.11 20.30 13.71
CA GLY A 123 -4.45 20.64 14.20
C GLY A 123 -5.55 19.73 13.68
N ALA A 124 -6.80 20.05 14.02
CA ALA A 124 -7.97 19.25 13.68
C ALA A 124 -8.19 19.13 12.18
N ILE A 125 -8.76 18.02 11.73
CA ILE A 125 -9.11 17.75 10.34
C ILE A 125 -10.60 18.02 10.14
N GLU A 126 -10.96 18.78 9.13
CA GLU A 126 -12.35 18.93 8.72
C GLU A 126 -12.79 17.67 7.95
N ALA A 127 -13.69 16.90 8.55
CA ALA A 127 -14.26 15.72 7.93
C ALA A 127 -15.55 16.06 7.18
N GLU A 128 -15.71 15.51 5.98
CA GLU A 128 -16.94 15.61 5.18
C GLU A 128 -18.06 14.71 5.72
N GLY A 129 -17.70 13.68 6.49
CA GLY A 129 -18.61 12.73 7.08
C GLY A 129 -17.90 11.63 7.85
N ARG A 130 -18.67 10.60 8.22
CA ARG A 130 -18.13 9.39 8.86
C ARG A 130 -18.55 8.15 8.05
N ARG A 131 -17.67 7.16 8.01
CA ARG A 131 -17.91 5.91 7.29
C ARG A 131 -17.61 4.73 8.22
N ALA A 132 -18.55 3.78 8.31
CA ALA A 132 -18.36 2.58 9.12
C ALA A 132 -17.12 1.80 8.63
N LEU A 133 -16.35 1.23 9.56
CA LEU A 133 -15.14 0.48 9.23
C LEU A 133 -15.46 -0.89 8.63
N GLU A 134 -16.50 -1.54 9.13
CA GLU A 134 -16.96 -2.83 8.64
C GLU A 134 -18.08 -2.62 7.61
N LEU A 135 -17.68 -2.55 6.34
CA LEU A 135 -18.61 -2.43 5.21
C LEU A 135 -18.40 -3.59 4.25
N GLN A 136 -19.50 -4.03 3.67
CA GLN A 136 -19.47 -5.04 2.62
C GLN A 136 -18.75 -4.50 1.37
N ALA A 137 -17.93 -5.34 0.74
CA ALA A 137 -17.30 -5.02 -0.52
C ALA A 137 -18.33 -4.83 -1.65
N PRO A 138 -18.00 -4.06 -2.71
CA PRO A 138 -18.88 -3.93 -3.86
C PRO A 138 -19.26 -5.30 -4.45
N GLY A 139 -20.53 -5.50 -4.74
CA GLY A 139 -21.03 -6.72 -5.39
C GLY A 139 -20.58 -6.85 -6.85
N VAL A 140 -20.80 -8.00 -7.48
CA VAL A 140 -20.36 -8.28 -8.85
C VAL A 140 -20.93 -7.26 -9.85
N MET A 141 -22.22 -6.89 -9.72
CA MET A 141 -22.87 -5.93 -10.62
C MET A 141 -22.38 -4.48 -10.44
N GLN A 142 -21.73 -4.19 -9.33
CA GLN A 142 -21.17 -2.87 -9.02
C GLN A 142 -19.75 -2.68 -9.53
N ARG A 143 -19.13 -3.75 -10.03
CA ARG A 143 -17.74 -3.76 -10.51
C ARG A 143 -17.66 -3.68 -12.02
N LYS A 144 -16.57 -3.08 -12.49
CA LYS A 144 -16.12 -3.09 -13.88
C LYS A 144 -14.79 -3.82 -13.98
N SER A 145 -14.49 -4.42 -15.12
CA SER A 145 -13.19 -5.04 -15.37
C SER A 145 -12.08 -4.00 -15.27
N VAL A 146 -10.96 -4.40 -14.68
CA VAL A 146 -9.75 -3.59 -14.59
C VAL A 146 -9.10 -3.50 -15.97
N HIS A 147 -8.94 -2.29 -16.51
CA HIS A 147 -8.41 -2.01 -17.84
C HIS A 147 -7.59 -0.72 -17.92
N GLU A 148 -7.54 0.05 -16.85
CA GLU A 148 -6.77 1.28 -16.77
C GLU A 148 -5.47 1.03 -16.00
N PRO A 149 -4.29 1.42 -16.54
CA PRO A 149 -3.02 1.20 -15.85
C PRO A 149 -2.89 2.07 -14.61
N LEU A 150 -2.28 1.50 -13.55
CA LEU A 150 -1.66 2.24 -12.47
C LEU A 150 -0.15 2.06 -12.61
N GLN A 151 0.53 3.09 -13.10
CA GLN A 151 1.97 3.04 -13.31
C GLN A 151 2.71 3.10 -11.98
N THR A 152 3.61 2.15 -11.75
CA THR A 152 4.45 2.13 -10.54
C THR A 152 5.71 2.98 -10.71
N GLY A 153 6.09 3.28 -11.94
CA GLY A 153 7.36 3.92 -12.27
C GLY A 153 8.57 2.99 -12.18
N ILE A 154 8.33 1.69 -11.98
CA ILE A 154 9.38 0.67 -11.88
C ILE A 154 9.37 -0.18 -13.14
N LYS A 155 10.45 -0.08 -13.93
CA LYS A 155 10.57 -0.75 -15.24
C LYS A 155 10.22 -2.24 -15.18
N ALA A 156 10.75 -2.96 -14.20
CA ALA A 156 10.53 -4.40 -14.06
C ALA A 156 9.06 -4.75 -13.79
N ILE A 157 8.34 -3.90 -13.06
CA ILE A 157 6.94 -4.13 -12.69
C ILE A 157 6.02 -3.71 -13.84
N ASP A 158 6.12 -2.48 -14.31
CA ASP A 158 5.24 -1.93 -15.34
C ASP A 158 5.34 -2.70 -16.67
N ALA A 159 6.53 -3.24 -16.99
CA ALA A 159 6.73 -4.04 -18.18
C ALA A 159 6.24 -5.50 -18.07
N MET A 160 6.40 -6.16 -16.92
CA MET A 160 6.21 -7.62 -16.82
C MET A 160 5.12 -8.06 -15.85
N ILE A 161 4.76 -7.20 -14.90
CA ILE A 161 3.80 -7.50 -13.83
C ILE A 161 2.88 -6.27 -13.63
N PRO A 162 2.23 -5.78 -14.70
CA PRO A 162 1.52 -4.52 -14.66
C PRO A 162 0.37 -4.52 -13.66
N VAL A 163 0.13 -3.37 -13.05
CA VAL A 163 -0.92 -3.13 -12.07
C VAL A 163 -1.97 -2.23 -12.68
N GLY A 164 -3.24 -2.61 -12.54
CA GLY A 164 -4.37 -1.81 -13.01
C GLY A 164 -5.12 -1.12 -11.88
N ARG A 165 -5.83 -0.04 -12.21
CA ARG A 165 -6.67 0.72 -11.26
C ARG A 165 -7.84 -0.13 -10.79
N GLY A 166 -7.87 -0.43 -9.49
CA GLY A 166 -8.84 -1.33 -8.88
C GLY A 166 -8.36 -2.76 -8.68
N GLN A 167 -7.12 -3.07 -9.07
CA GLN A 167 -6.48 -4.38 -8.86
C GLN A 167 -5.95 -4.50 -7.43
N ARG A 168 -5.87 -5.75 -6.95
CA ARG A 168 -5.18 -6.13 -5.70
C ARG A 168 -3.90 -6.84 -6.07
N GLN A 169 -2.77 -6.16 -5.93
CA GLN A 169 -1.46 -6.72 -6.27
C GLN A 169 -0.62 -6.86 -5.01
N LEU A 170 -0.30 -8.09 -4.65
CA LEU A 170 0.50 -8.40 -3.47
C LEU A 170 1.97 -8.07 -3.70
N ILE A 171 2.62 -7.45 -2.72
CA ILE A 171 4.08 -7.33 -2.64
C ILE A 171 4.55 -8.25 -1.52
N ILE A 172 5.35 -9.26 -1.85
CA ILE A 172 5.74 -10.31 -0.92
C ILE A 172 7.24 -10.57 -0.96
N GLY A 173 7.85 -10.81 0.18
CA GLY A 173 9.27 -11.13 0.32
C GLY A 173 9.77 -11.00 1.75
N ASP A 174 11.01 -11.40 1.99
CA ASP A 174 11.66 -11.33 3.30
C ASP A 174 11.90 -9.89 3.77
N ARG A 175 12.34 -9.74 5.01
CA ARG A 175 12.72 -8.42 5.56
C ARG A 175 13.80 -7.76 4.71
N GLN A 176 13.71 -6.43 4.56
CA GLN A 176 14.71 -5.59 3.89
C GLN A 176 14.96 -5.96 2.41
N THR A 177 14.00 -6.58 1.72
CA THR A 177 14.09 -6.87 0.28
C THR A 177 13.58 -5.74 -0.62
N GLY A 178 13.16 -4.60 -0.03
CA GLY A 178 12.70 -3.43 -0.78
C GLY A 178 11.18 -3.33 -0.98
N LYS A 179 10.36 -4.08 -0.24
CA LYS A 179 8.88 -4.03 -0.33
C LYS A 179 8.32 -2.62 -0.16
N THR A 180 8.70 -1.96 0.92
CA THR A 180 8.29 -0.57 1.22
C THR A 180 8.80 0.41 0.17
N ALA A 181 10.02 0.21 -0.39
CA ALA A 181 10.56 1.08 -1.44
C ALA A 181 9.68 1.04 -2.69
N ILE A 182 9.25 -0.14 -3.16
CA ILE A 182 8.31 -0.28 -4.29
C ILE A 182 7.00 0.46 -4.02
N ALA A 183 6.48 0.35 -2.80
CA ALA A 183 5.24 1.04 -2.42
C ALA A 183 5.39 2.56 -2.46
N ILE A 184 6.51 3.10 -1.93
CA ILE A 184 6.80 4.53 -1.92
C ILE A 184 7.03 5.04 -3.36
N ASP A 185 7.81 4.34 -4.17
CA ASP A 185 8.03 4.70 -5.57
C ASP A 185 6.72 4.76 -6.35
N THR A 186 5.79 3.82 -6.10
CA THR A 186 4.47 3.84 -6.71
C THR A 186 3.66 5.07 -6.32
N ILE A 187 3.75 5.54 -5.05
CA ILE A 187 3.11 6.79 -4.62
C ILE A 187 3.78 7.99 -5.31
N ILE A 188 5.09 8.08 -5.28
CA ILE A 188 5.86 9.19 -5.88
C ILE A 188 5.54 9.32 -7.37
N ASN A 189 5.39 8.21 -8.07
CA ASN A 189 5.09 8.19 -9.49
C ASN A 189 3.70 8.77 -9.84
N GLN A 190 2.80 8.95 -8.88
CA GLN A 190 1.49 9.57 -9.12
C GLN A 190 1.54 11.10 -9.19
N LYS A 191 2.69 11.72 -8.91
CA LYS A 191 2.85 13.18 -8.87
C LYS A 191 2.41 13.86 -10.18
N ALA A 192 2.88 13.39 -11.32
CA ALA A 192 2.50 13.96 -12.62
C ALA A 192 0.99 13.84 -12.88
N ASN A 193 0.36 12.74 -12.47
CA ASN A 193 -1.09 12.56 -12.53
C ASN A 193 -1.82 13.56 -11.64
N TRP A 194 -1.28 13.84 -10.45
CA TRP A 194 -1.86 14.81 -9.52
C TRP A 194 -1.75 16.24 -10.04
N GLU A 195 -0.57 16.64 -10.50
CA GLU A 195 -0.27 17.97 -11.04
C GLU A 195 -1.03 18.27 -12.35
N SER A 196 -1.49 17.25 -13.08
CA SER A 196 -2.27 17.43 -14.30
C SER A 196 -3.62 18.14 -14.07
N GLY A 197 -4.15 18.14 -12.83
CA GLY A 197 -5.45 18.69 -12.49
C GLY A 197 -6.65 17.90 -13.05
N ASP A 198 -6.41 16.84 -13.82
CA ASP A 198 -7.47 15.99 -14.38
C ASP A 198 -7.91 14.94 -13.35
N VAL A 199 -9.13 15.09 -12.84
CA VAL A 199 -9.70 14.20 -11.80
C VAL A 199 -9.68 12.73 -12.23
N ASN A 200 -9.78 12.44 -13.54
CA ASN A 200 -9.73 11.07 -14.05
C ASN A 200 -8.31 10.48 -14.08
N LYS A 201 -7.28 11.33 -14.01
CA LYS A 201 -5.89 10.89 -13.93
C LYS A 201 -5.38 10.89 -12.50
N GLN A 202 -5.83 11.85 -11.69
CA GLN A 202 -5.41 11.99 -10.30
C GLN A 202 -5.63 10.72 -9.50
N VAL A 203 -4.64 10.37 -8.67
CA VAL A 203 -4.70 9.23 -7.75
C VAL A 203 -4.45 9.75 -6.34
N ARG A 204 -5.39 9.53 -5.45
CA ARG A 204 -5.24 9.77 -4.02
C ARG A 204 -4.55 8.57 -3.39
N CYS A 205 -3.52 8.81 -2.60
CA CYS A 205 -2.73 7.74 -2.01
C CYS A 205 -3.02 7.60 -0.51
N ILE A 206 -3.03 6.38 -0.02
CA ILE A 206 -3.13 6.06 1.40
C ILE A 206 -2.02 5.08 1.74
N TYR A 207 -1.17 5.45 2.69
CA TYR A 207 -0.16 4.56 3.23
C TYR A 207 -0.56 4.15 4.65
N VAL A 208 -0.86 2.88 4.84
CA VAL A 208 -1.23 2.32 6.14
C VAL A 208 -0.02 1.63 6.75
N ALA A 209 0.58 2.26 7.76
CA ALA A 209 1.72 1.72 8.51
C ALA A 209 1.22 0.87 9.67
N ILE A 210 1.50 -0.44 9.66
CA ILE A 210 0.98 -1.40 10.63
C ILE A 210 2.12 -2.03 11.40
N GLY A 211 2.24 -1.74 12.69
CA GLY A 211 3.24 -2.34 13.56
C GLY A 211 4.69 -2.00 13.20
N GLN A 212 4.92 -0.91 12.46
CA GLN A 212 6.24 -0.41 12.12
C GLN A 212 6.83 0.42 13.25
N LYS A 213 8.16 0.57 13.26
CA LYS A 213 8.83 1.50 14.19
C LYS A 213 8.44 2.94 13.83
N GLY A 214 8.23 3.80 14.82
CA GLY A 214 7.95 5.22 14.61
C GLY A 214 9.00 5.92 13.74
N SER A 215 10.29 5.56 13.88
CA SER A 215 11.37 6.08 13.03
C SER A 215 11.20 5.68 11.55
N THR A 216 10.70 4.47 11.26
CA THR A 216 10.43 4.03 9.89
C THR A 216 9.28 4.83 9.28
N ILE A 217 8.20 5.05 10.05
CA ILE A 217 7.06 5.87 9.61
C ILE A 217 7.51 7.32 9.33
N ALA A 218 8.35 7.88 10.21
CA ALA A 218 8.93 9.21 10.00
C ALA A 218 9.80 9.27 8.73
N SER A 219 10.59 8.24 8.46
CA SER A 219 11.41 8.16 7.23
C SER A 219 10.54 8.06 5.97
N VAL A 220 9.44 7.30 6.01
CA VAL A 220 8.48 7.22 4.89
C VAL A 220 7.83 8.59 4.65
N LYS A 221 7.35 9.24 5.72
CA LYS A 221 6.79 10.59 5.64
C LYS A 221 7.80 11.57 5.02
N GLY A 222 9.04 11.59 5.51
CA GLY A 222 10.10 12.45 4.97
C GLY A 222 10.38 12.20 3.49
N ALA A 223 10.48 10.94 3.05
CA ALA A 223 10.68 10.60 1.64
C ALA A 223 9.51 11.08 0.74
N LEU A 224 8.27 10.99 1.23
CA LEU A 224 7.10 11.49 0.51
C LEU A 224 7.05 13.03 0.48
N GLU A 225 7.47 13.70 1.56
CA GLU A 225 7.59 15.16 1.63
C GLU A 225 8.67 15.68 0.67
N ASP A 226 9.86 15.08 0.68
CA ASP A 226 10.98 15.43 -0.19
C ASP A 226 10.62 15.28 -1.68
N ALA A 227 9.81 14.27 -2.02
CA ALA A 227 9.29 14.07 -3.36
C ALA A 227 8.09 14.97 -3.71
N GLY A 228 7.50 15.71 -2.75
CA GLY A 228 6.26 16.46 -2.92
C GLY A 228 5.01 15.57 -3.05
N ALA A 229 5.08 14.32 -2.61
CA ALA A 229 4.00 13.34 -2.72
C ALA A 229 3.04 13.36 -1.51
N MET A 230 3.39 14.04 -0.43
CA MET A 230 2.49 14.17 0.73
C MET A 230 1.22 14.94 0.41
N GLU A 231 1.24 15.87 -0.55
CA GLU A 231 0.07 16.66 -0.94
C GLU A 231 -1.16 15.82 -1.29
N TYR A 232 -0.94 14.65 -1.89
CA TYR A 232 -2.00 13.72 -2.30
C TYR A 232 -2.00 12.41 -1.52
N THR A 233 -1.28 12.35 -0.40
CA THR A 233 -1.10 11.13 0.40
C THR A 233 -1.62 11.32 1.82
N THR A 234 -2.35 10.35 2.33
CA THR A 234 -2.74 10.21 3.75
C THR A 234 -1.96 9.07 4.36
N ILE A 235 -1.37 9.27 5.55
CA ILE A 235 -0.72 8.19 6.31
C ILE A 235 -1.62 7.82 7.48
N VAL A 236 -2.02 6.55 7.57
CA VAL A 236 -2.69 5.98 8.74
C VAL A 236 -1.66 5.16 9.51
N ALA A 237 -1.31 5.61 10.71
CA ALA A 237 -0.20 5.05 11.46
C ALA A 237 -0.67 4.31 12.72
N ALA A 238 -0.29 3.03 12.82
CA ALA A 238 -0.37 2.21 14.02
C ALA A 238 1.04 1.66 14.34
N PRO A 239 1.90 2.43 15.01
CA PRO A 239 3.26 2.02 15.29
C PRO A 239 3.35 0.77 16.18
N ALA A 240 4.55 0.20 16.26
CA ALA A 240 4.80 -1.03 17.02
C ALA A 240 4.50 -0.91 18.52
N SER A 241 4.61 0.31 19.06
CA SER A 241 4.28 0.63 20.46
C SER A 241 2.78 0.60 20.78
N ASP A 242 1.93 0.75 19.76
CA ASP A 242 0.50 0.84 19.97
C ASP A 242 -0.13 -0.50 20.36
N PRO A 243 -1.28 -0.49 21.04
CA PRO A 243 -2.04 -1.70 21.34
C PRO A 243 -2.40 -2.52 20.10
N ALA A 244 -2.62 -3.82 20.28
CA ALA A 244 -2.98 -4.72 19.19
C ALA A 244 -4.26 -4.30 18.46
N GLY A 245 -5.23 -3.71 19.17
CA GLY A 245 -6.47 -3.17 18.61
C GLY A 245 -6.23 -2.12 17.52
N PHE A 246 -5.29 -1.22 17.71
CA PHE A 246 -4.94 -0.21 16.72
C PHE A 246 -4.33 -0.81 15.46
N LYS A 247 -3.43 -1.80 15.59
CA LYS A 247 -2.84 -2.51 14.46
C LYS A 247 -3.89 -3.30 13.67
N TYR A 248 -4.90 -3.83 14.35
CA TYR A 248 -6.05 -4.48 13.74
C TYR A 248 -6.90 -3.50 12.93
N LEU A 249 -7.18 -2.31 13.48
CA LEU A 249 -8.11 -1.33 12.90
C LEU A 249 -7.50 -0.51 11.76
N ALA A 250 -6.21 -0.18 11.80
CA ALA A 250 -5.57 0.74 10.86
C ALA A 250 -5.89 0.44 9.37
N PRO A 251 -5.85 -0.81 8.89
CA PRO A 251 -6.20 -1.12 7.50
C PRO A 251 -7.66 -0.80 7.16
N TYR A 252 -8.57 -1.00 8.09
CA TYR A 252 -10.01 -0.71 7.88
C TYR A 252 -10.27 0.78 7.83
N THR A 253 -9.59 1.57 8.66
CA THR A 253 -9.64 3.04 8.63
C THR A 253 -9.12 3.58 7.31
N GLY A 254 -7.95 3.13 6.86
CA GLY A 254 -7.44 3.48 5.54
C GLY A 254 -8.41 3.11 4.42
N SER A 255 -9.00 1.92 4.48
CA SER A 255 -10.02 1.47 3.51
C SER A 255 -11.29 2.32 3.56
N ALA A 256 -11.75 2.76 4.72
CA ALA A 256 -12.93 3.62 4.84
C ALA A 256 -12.69 4.99 4.19
N ILE A 257 -11.52 5.60 4.41
CA ILE A 257 -11.11 6.85 3.76
C ILE A 257 -11.02 6.64 2.23
N GLY A 258 -10.36 5.58 1.78
CA GLY A 258 -10.23 5.26 0.36
C GLY A 258 -11.56 4.97 -0.33
N GLN A 259 -12.47 4.25 0.34
CA GLN A 259 -13.80 3.99 -0.19
C GLN A 259 -14.64 5.27 -0.34
N HIS A 260 -14.49 6.24 0.55
CA HIS A 260 -15.17 7.53 0.41
C HIS A 260 -14.81 8.17 -0.93
N TRP A 261 -13.53 8.23 -1.26
CA TRP A 261 -13.07 8.76 -2.54
C TRP A 261 -13.46 7.89 -3.73
N MET A 262 -13.34 6.57 -3.61
CA MET A 262 -13.71 5.63 -4.68
C MET A 262 -15.19 5.76 -5.06
N TYR A 263 -16.10 5.82 -4.08
CA TYR A 263 -17.53 6.03 -4.33
C TYR A 263 -17.87 7.46 -4.76
N GLY A 264 -16.95 8.42 -4.53
CA GLY A 264 -16.99 9.77 -5.11
C GLY A 264 -16.44 9.84 -6.54
N GLY A 265 -16.24 8.72 -7.23
CA GLY A 265 -15.76 8.66 -8.61
C GLY A 265 -14.26 8.91 -8.76
N LYS A 266 -13.48 8.90 -7.68
CA LYS A 266 -12.05 9.21 -7.67
C LYS A 266 -11.22 7.92 -7.69
N HIS A 267 -9.94 8.05 -8.07
CA HIS A 267 -9.01 6.91 -8.05
C HIS A 267 -8.15 6.94 -6.80
N VAL A 268 -7.99 5.78 -6.18
CA VAL A 268 -7.26 5.60 -4.93
C VAL A 268 -6.20 4.52 -5.08
N LEU A 269 -5.04 4.76 -4.52
CA LEU A 269 -4.01 3.76 -4.25
C LEU A 269 -3.90 3.59 -2.73
N ILE A 270 -4.12 2.37 -2.23
CA ILE A 270 -3.96 2.06 -0.82
C ILE A 270 -2.89 0.99 -0.62
N ILE A 271 -1.96 1.27 0.28
CA ILE A 271 -0.85 0.40 0.63
C ILE A 271 -1.03 -0.07 2.06
N PHE A 272 -0.91 -1.37 2.30
CA PHE A 272 -0.99 -1.95 3.64
C PHE A 272 0.38 -2.53 4.02
N ASP A 273 1.17 -1.79 4.80
CA ASP A 273 2.53 -2.17 5.18
C ASP A 273 2.64 -2.44 6.69
N ASP A 274 2.50 -3.68 7.18
CA ASP A 274 2.20 -4.92 6.44
C ASP A 274 1.02 -5.69 7.05
N LEU A 275 0.35 -6.50 6.25
CA LEU A 275 -0.77 -7.32 6.71
C LEU A 275 -0.32 -8.53 7.56
N SER A 276 0.95 -8.92 7.53
CA SER A 276 1.49 -9.93 8.45
C SER A 276 1.37 -9.44 9.89
N LYS A 277 1.66 -8.15 10.15
CA LYS A 277 1.52 -7.53 11.46
C LYS A 277 0.07 -7.38 11.89
N GLN A 278 -0.83 -7.09 10.94
CA GLN A 278 -2.27 -7.12 11.23
C GLN A 278 -2.73 -8.50 11.69
N ALA A 279 -2.33 -9.56 10.97
CA ALA A 279 -2.67 -10.93 11.33
C ALA A 279 -2.11 -11.32 12.72
N GLU A 280 -0.86 -10.95 13.01
CA GLU A 280 -0.25 -11.16 14.33
C GLU A 280 -1.04 -10.44 15.45
N ALA A 281 -1.44 -9.19 15.22
CA ALA A 281 -2.27 -8.42 16.16
C ALA A 281 -3.65 -9.06 16.36
N TYR A 282 -4.29 -9.50 15.28
CA TYR A 282 -5.59 -10.17 15.35
C TYR A 282 -5.51 -11.52 16.07
N ARG A 283 -4.41 -12.27 15.89
CA ARG A 283 -4.13 -13.48 16.66
C ARG A 283 -4.02 -13.19 18.14
N ALA A 284 -3.25 -12.16 18.52
CA ALA A 284 -3.11 -11.76 19.92
C ALA A 284 -4.45 -11.39 20.55
N VAL A 285 -5.23 -10.51 19.90
CA VAL A 285 -6.58 -10.13 20.35
C VAL A 285 -7.50 -11.34 20.48
N SER A 286 -7.50 -12.23 19.49
CA SER A 286 -8.37 -13.42 19.49
C SER A 286 -8.03 -14.40 20.62
N LEU A 287 -6.74 -14.59 20.93
CA LEU A 287 -6.29 -15.45 22.04
C LEU A 287 -6.67 -14.85 23.40
N LEU A 288 -6.53 -13.54 23.55
CA LEU A 288 -6.93 -12.83 24.78
C LEU A 288 -8.45 -12.87 24.99
N LEU A 289 -9.23 -12.79 23.90
CA LEU A 289 -10.68 -13.02 23.92
C LEU A 289 -11.09 -14.50 24.05
N ARG A 290 -10.13 -15.39 24.32
CA ARG A 290 -10.35 -16.84 24.53
C ARG A 290 -10.98 -17.56 23.33
N ARG A 291 -10.85 -17.01 22.10
CA ARG A 291 -11.29 -17.70 20.89
C ARG A 291 -10.43 -18.92 20.61
N PRO A 292 -11.00 -20.05 20.17
CA PRO A 292 -10.24 -21.26 19.93
C PRO A 292 -9.18 -21.06 18.83
N PRO A 293 -7.90 -21.38 19.07
CA PRO A 293 -6.85 -21.23 18.07
C PRO A 293 -6.93 -22.34 17.00
N GLY A 294 -6.61 -21.98 15.77
CA GLY A 294 -6.41 -22.87 14.64
C GLY A 294 -4.93 -23.05 14.28
N ARG A 295 -4.65 -23.19 12.98
CA ARG A 295 -3.27 -23.33 12.45
C ARG A 295 -2.39 -22.17 12.88
N GLU A 296 -1.19 -22.45 13.38
CA GLU A 296 -0.21 -21.47 13.87
C GLU A 296 -0.78 -20.51 14.93
N ALA A 297 -1.76 -21.01 15.70
CA ALA A 297 -2.53 -20.27 16.70
C ALA A 297 -3.35 -19.08 16.15
N TYR A 298 -3.52 -18.95 14.84
CA TYR A 298 -4.46 -17.99 14.26
C TYR A 298 -5.90 -18.44 14.48
N PRO A 299 -6.84 -17.48 14.65
CA PRO A 299 -8.26 -17.81 14.71
C PRO A 299 -8.76 -18.34 13.36
N GLY A 300 -9.83 -19.13 13.36
CA GLY A 300 -10.36 -19.76 12.15
C GLY A 300 -10.83 -18.79 11.07
N ASP A 301 -11.11 -17.54 11.43
CA ASP A 301 -11.58 -16.47 10.54
C ASP A 301 -10.45 -15.54 10.03
N VAL A 302 -9.17 -15.88 10.23
CA VAL A 302 -8.06 -15.04 9.76
C VAL A 302 -8.04 -14.85 8.25
N PHE A 303 -8.51 -15.84 7.48
CA PHE A 303 -8.71 -15.65 6.04
C PHE A 303 -9.73 -14.55 5.75
N TYR A 304 -10.84 -14.55 6.47
CA TYR A 304 -11.89 -13.54 6.33
C TYR A 304 -11.43 -12.14 6.76
N LEU A 305 -10.53 -12.03 7.73
CA LEU A 305 -9.89 -10.77 8.12
C LEU A 305 -9.31 -10.04 6.90
N HIS A 306 -8.50 -10.72 6.09
CA HIS A 306 -7.86 -10.14 4.92
C HIS A 306 -8.77 -10.09 3.70
N SER A 307 -9.64 -11.09 3.49
CA SER A 307 -10.50 -11.12 2.31
C SER A 307 -11.55 -10.01 2.35
N ARG A 308 -12.22 -9.78 3.49
CA ARG A 308 -13.19 -8.69 3.63
C ARG A 308 -12.56 -7.29 3.51
N LEU A 309 -11.27 -7.15 3.85
CA LEU A 309 -10.49 -5.94 3.66
C LEU A 309 -10.16 -5.73 2.18
N LEU A 310 -9.50 -6.71 1.56
CA LEU A 310 -8.95 -6.59 0.22
C LEU A 310 -10.03 -6.61 -0.88
N GLU A 311 -11.16 -7.29 -0.67
CA GLU A 311 -12.29 -7.28 -1.61
C GLU A 311 -12.94 -5.91 -1.77
N ARG A 312 -12.69 -4.96 -0.87
CA ARG A 312 -13.11 -3.55 -1.02
C ARG A 312 -12.34 -2.82 -2.11
N CYS A 313 -11.13 -3.28 -2.46
CA CYS A 313 -10.35 -2.76 -3.56
C CYS A 313 -10.96 -3.27 -4.88
N ALA A 314 -11.48 -2.35 -5.67
CA ALA A 314 -12.18 -2.67 -6.91
C ALA A 314 -12.21 -1.47 -7.87
N LYS A 315 -12.51 -1.73 -9.14
CA LYS A 315 -12.96 -0.74 -10.10
C LYS A 315 -14.49 -0.75 -10.11
N LEU A 316 -15.11 0.38 -9.82
CA LEU A 316 -16.56 0.51 -9.84
C LEU A 316 -17.10 0.67 -11.27
N SER A 317 -18.37 0.29 -11.43
CA SER A 317 -19.12 0.50 -12.69
C SER A 317 -19.31 1.99 -12.99
N ASP A 318 -19.59 2.30 -14.24
CA ASP A 318 -19.83 3.68 -14.69
C ASP A 318 -21.05 4.31 -13.98
N GLU A 319 -22.05 3.50 -13.65
CA GLU A 319 -23.23 3.91 -12.88
C GLU A 319 -22.91 4.39 -11.46
N LEU A 320 -21.80 3.90 -10.89
CA LEU A 320 -21.30 4.29 -9.56
C LEU A 320 -20.15 5.31 -9.66
N GLY A 321 -19.99 5.98 -10.79
CA GLY A 321 -19.00 7.04 -10.99
C GLY A 321 -17.62 6.55 -11.43
N ALA A 322 -17.47 5.27 -11.79
CA ALA A 322 -16.25 4.68 -12.33
C ALA A 322 -14.97 4.87 -11.47
N GLY A 323 -15.12 5.17 -10.18
CA GLY A 323 -14.00 5.27 -9.25
C GLY A 323 -13.27 3.95 -9.08
N SER A 324 -12.08 3.98 -8.52
CA SER A 324 -11.29 2.77 -8.24
C SER A 324 -10.50 2.89 -6.95
N MET A 325 -10.28 1.75 -6.30
CA MET A 325 -9.32 1.63 -5.20
C MET A 325 -8.40 0.45 -5.51
N THR A 326 -7.13 0.74 -5.75
CA THR A 326 -6.09 -0.24 -6.02
C THR A 326 -5.39 -0.58 -4.72
N GLY A 327 -5.32 -1.86 -4.37
CA GLY A 327 -4.71 -2.33 -3.14
C GLY A 327 -3.33 -2.94 -3.39
N LEU A 328 -2.33 -2.45 -2.67
CA LEU A 328 -1.00 -3.04 -2.59
C LEU A 328 -0.75 -3.57 -1.17
N PRO A 329 -1.27 -4.75 -0.82
CA PRO A 329 -0.92 -5.40 0.44
C PRO A 329 0.54 -5.84 0.41
N ILE A 330 1.21 -5.68 1.55
CA ILE A 330 2.57 -6.18 1.77
C ILE A 330 2.50 -7.34 2.75
N ILE A 331 3.19 -8.43 2.42
CA ILE A 331 3.38 -9.60 3.28
C ILE A 331 4.86 -9.85 3.48
N GLU A 332 5.24 -10.08 4.73
CA GLU A 332 6.59 -10.50 5.10
C GLU A 332 6.69 -12.02 5.13
N THR A 333 7.67 -12.58 4.41
CA THR A 333 8.05 -13.99 4.49
C THR A 333 9.26 -14.18 5.42
N LYS A 334 9.53 -15.43 5.76
CA LYS A 334 10.74 -15.86 6.46
C LYS A 334 11.43 -16.91 5.62
N ALA A 335 12.70 -16.69 5.29
CA ALA A 335 13.50 -17.59 4.44
C ALA A 335 12.84 -17.89 3.07
N ASN A 336 12.22 -16.87 2.46
CA ASN A 336 11.47 -16.96 1.20
C ASN A 336 10.33 -18.00 1.19
N ASP A 337 9.83 -18.43 2.36
CA ASP A 337 8.75 -19.41 2.45
C ASP A 337 7.38 -18.77 2.15
N VAL A 338 6.92 -18.94 0.92
CA VAL A 338 5.59 -18.53 0.47
C VAL A 338 4.49 -19.54 0.80
N SER A 339 4.86 -20.73 1.31
CA SER A 339 3.91 -21.78 1.67
C SER A 339 3.36 -21.64 3.09
N ALA A 340 3.86 -20.70 3.87
CA ALA A 340 3.36 -20.36 5.19
C ALA A 340 1.88 -19.93 5.16
N TYR A 341 1.21 -19.96 6.30
CA TYR A 341 -0.25 -19.83 6.37
C TYR A 341 -0.76 -18.48 5.88
N ILE A 342 -0.22 -17.38 6.37
CA ILE A 342 -0.67 -16.03 5.98
C ILE A 342 -0.29 -15.69 4.52
N PRO A 343 0.95 -15.93 4.04
CA PRO A 343 1.29 -15.75 2.63
C PRO A 343 0.34 -16.48 1.66
N THR A 344 0.07 -17.75 1.89
CA THR A 344 -0.83 -18.58 1.04
C THR A 344 -2.24 -17.98 0.97
N ASN A 345 -2.77 -17.53 2.11
CA ASN A 345 -4.09 -16.91 2.18
C ASN A 345 -4.14 -15.63 1.33
N VAL A 346 -3.17 -14.74 1.49
CA VAL A 346 -3.19 -13.45 0.77
C VAL A 346 -2.91 -13.61 -0.72
N ILE A 347 -2.02 -14.54 -1.13
CA ILE A 347 -1.82 -14.89 -2.54
C ILE A 347 -3.14 -15.33 -3.19
N SER A 348 -3.98 -16.08 -2.48
CA SER A 348 -5.26 -16.55 -3.01
C SER A 348 -6.32 -15.46 -3.12
N ILE A 349 -6.26 -14.44 -2.25
CA ILE A 349 -7.21 -13.31 -2.25
C ILE A 349 -6.86 -12.28 -3.34
N THR A 350 -5.58 -12.13 -3.67
CA THR A 350 -5.08 -11.08 -4.57
C THR A 350 -5.09 -11.48 -6.04
N ASP A 351 -5.03 -10.49 -6.93
CA ASP A 351 -5.05 -10.64 -8.38
C ASP A 351 -3.63 -10.81 -8.96
N GLY A 352 -2.71 -11.25 -8.15
CA GLY A 352 -1.32 -11.51 -8.49
C GLY A 352 -0.35 -11.07 -7.39
N GLN A 353 0.92 -11.37 -7.59
CA GLN A 353 1.98 -11.06 -6.64
C GLN A 353 3.26 -10.57 -7.33
N ILE A 354 3.93 -9.62 -6.68
CA ILE A 354 5.30 -9.19 -6.93
C ILE A 354 6.16 -9.85 -5.86
N PHE A 355 6.95 -10.82 -6.24
CA PHE A 355 7.81 -11.56 -5.32
C PHE A 355 9.22 -11.00 -5.30
N LEU A 356 9.70 -10.64 -4.12
CA LEU A 356 11.05 -10.12 -3.90
C LEU A 356 11.91 -11.18 -3.23
N GLN A 357 12.99 -11.57 -3.92
CA GLN A 357 13.92 -12.57 -3.43
C GLN A 357 15.13 -11.97 -2.73
N SER A 358 15.50 -12.53 -1.58
CA SER A 358 16.67 -12.12 -0.82
C SER A 358 17.98 -12.35 -1.59
N ASP A 359 18.07 -13.45 -2.35
CA ASP A 359 19.28 -13.77 -3.14
C ASP A 359 19.52 -12.74 -4.24
N LEU A 360 18.48 -12.28 -4.94
CA LEU A 360 18.58 -11.22 -5.93
C LEU A 360 18.99 -9.89 -5.30
N PHE A 361 18.42 -9.58 -4.14
CA PHE A 361 18.77 -8.36 -3.40
C PHE A 361 20.23 -8.35 -2.99
N ASN A 362 20.74 -9.48 -2.46
CA ASN A 362 22.12 -9.65 -2.05
C ASN A 362 23.10 -9.67 -3.26
N ALA A 363 22.63 -10.13 -4.43
CA ALA A 363 23.35 -10.05 -5.69
C ALA A 363 23.32 -8.64 -6.33
N ASN A 364 22.87 -7.63 -5.58
CA ASN A 364 22.75 -6.23 -6.03
C ASN A 364 21.80 -6.04 -7.24
N GLN A 365 20.85 -6.94 -7.43
CA GLN A 365 19.74 -6.74 -8.36
C GLN A 365 18.59 -6.03 -7.62
N ARG A 366 18.45 -4.74 -7.83
CA ARG A 366 17.45 -3.90 -7.18
C ARG A 366 16.66 -3.10 -8.21
N PRO A 367 15.31 -3.21 -8.21
CA PRO A 367 14.48 -4.02 -7.30
C PRO A 367 14.70 -5.52 -7.47
N ALA A 368 14.60 -6.25 -6.36
CA ALA A 368 14.89 -7.69 -6.30
C ALA A 368 13.69 -8.56 -6.77
N VAL A 369 13.02 -8.12 -7.83
CA VAL A 369 11.81 -8.75 -8.36
C VAL A 369 12.16 -10.06 -9.07
N ASP A 370 11.60 -11.16 -8.58
CA ASP A 370 11.64 -12.41 -9.31
C ASP A 370 10.51 -12.46 -10.35
N VAL A 371 10.87 -12.24 -11.60
CA VAL A 371 9.91 -12.22 -12.73
C VAL A 371 9.36 -13.60 -13.07
N GLY A 372 10.02 -14.67 -12.63
CA GLY A 372 9.60 -16.06 -12.89
C GLY A 372 8.35 -16.45 -12.12
N ILE A 373 8.30 -16.10 -10.83
CA ILE A 373 7.20 -16.44 -9.92
C ILE A 373 6.24 -15.28 -9.66
N SER A 374 6.58 -14.09 -10.13
CA SER A 374 5.70 -12.93 -10.07
C SER A 374 4.66 -12.97 -11.17
N VAL A 375 3.41 -12.65 -10.83
CA VAL A 375 2.25 -12.74 -11.73
C VAL A 375 1.36 -11.52 -11.56
N SER A 376 0.83 -11.01 -12.67
CA SER A 376 -0.35 -10.16 -12.71
C SER A 376 -1.47 -10.89 -13.45
N ARG A 377 -2.62 -11.07 -12.80
CA ARG A 377 -3.78 -11.75 -13.43
C ARG A 377 -4.53 -10.83 -14.41
N VAL A 378 -4.35 -9.52 -14.30
CA VAL A 378 -4.87 -8.54 -15.24
C VAL A 378 -3.99 -8.47 -16.50
N GLY A 379 -2.68 -8.45 -16.29
CA GLY A 379 -1.69 -8.52 -17.38
C GLY A 379 -1.78 -7.33 -18.33
N GLY A 380 -1.64 -7.58 -19.62
CA GLY A 380 -1.56 -6.56 -20.66
C GLY A 380 -2.76 -5.63 -20.81
N ASP A 381 -3.89 -5.92 -20.16
CA ASP A 381 -5.04 -5.00 -20.13
C ASP A 381 -4.80 -3.80 -19.20
N ALA A 382 -3.85 -3.95 -18.26
CA ALA A 382 -3.37 -2.89 -17.38
C ALA A 382 -2.11 -2.19 -17.91
N GLN A 383 -1.78 -2.31 -19.19
CA GLN A 383 -0.65 -1.63 -19.83
C GLN A 383 -1.10 -0.63 -20.86
N VAL A 384 -0.37 0.49 -20.97
CA VAL A 384 -0.50 1.38 -22.12
C VAL A 384 0.04 0.68 -23.37
N LYS A 385 -0.49 1.09 -24.55
CA LYS A 385 -0.17 0.41 -25.81
C LYS A 385 1.33 0.40 -26.13
N SER A 386 2.03 1.47 -25.81
CA SER A 386 3.49 1.59 -26.03
C SER A 386 4.27 0.58 -25.19
N ILE A 387 4.00 0.46 -23.88
CA ILE A 387 4.63 -0.54 -23.00
C ILE A 387 4.30 -1.96 -23.49
N LYS A 388 3.05 -2.23 -23.82
CA LYS A 388 2.62 -3.55 -24.31
C LYS A 388 3.38 -3.96 -25.58
N LYS A 389 3.66 -3.00 -26.49
CA LYS A 389 4.43 -3.25 -27.73
C LYS A 389 5.87 -3.65 -27.44
N VAL A 390 6.54 -2.99 -26.49
CA VAL A 390 7.99 -3.19 -26.23
C VAL A 390 8.30 -4.29 -25.22
N SER A 391 7.36 -4.61 -24.32
CA SER A 391 7.59 -5.57 -23.23
C SER A 391 7.22 -7.03 -23.59
N GLY A 392 6.63 -7.27 -24.77
CA GLY A 392 6.04 -8.56 -25.11
C GLY A 392 7.01 -9.76 -25.03
N THR A 393 8.27 -9.56 -25.36
CA THR A 393 9.31 -10.62 -25.33
C THR A 393 10.15 -10.61 -24.06
N LEU A 394 10.17 -9.50 -23.32
CA LEU A 394 11.10 -9.25 -22.21
C LEU A 394 11.07 -10.35 -21.15
N LYS A 395 9.88 -10.77 -20.73
CA LYS A 395 9.73 -11.83 -19.71
C LYS A 395 10.28 -13.18 -20.19
N LEU A 396 10.08 -13.50 -21.46
CA LEU A 396 10.59 -14.72 -22.06
C LEU A 396 12.11 -14.68 -22.17
N GLU A 397 12.69 -13.58 -22.63
CA GLU A 397 14.13 -13.39 -22.76
C GLU A 397 14.85 -13.52 -21.41
N LEU A 398 14.30 -12.93 -20.34
CA LEU A 398 14.83 -13.06 -18.99
C LEU A 398 14.69 -14.48 -18.42
N ALA A 399 13.58 -15.17 -18.71
CA ALA A 399 13.40 -16.57 -18.30
C ALA A 399 14.41 -17.49 -18.98
N GLN A 400 14.67 -17.28 -20.28
CA GLN A 400 15.68 -18.01 -21.04
C GLN A 400 17.09 -17.69 -20.53
N TYR A 401 17.39 -16.43 -20.25
CA TYR A 401 18.66 -16.02 -19.66
C TYR A 401 18.94 -16.77 -18.35
N ARG A 402 17.98 -16.78 -17.41
CA ARG A 402 18.16 -17.48 -16.13
C ARG A 402 18.38 -18.99 -16.29
N SER A 403 17.65 -19.62 -17.20
CA SER A 403 17.88 -21.03 -17.53
C SER A 403 19.28 -21.30 -18.07
N LEU A 404 19.76 -20.44 -18.99
CA LEU A 404 21.09 -20.54 -19.56
C LEU A 404 22.20 -20.19 -18.57
N GLU A 405 22.00 -19.20 -17.71
CA GLU A 405 22.95 -18.80 -16.66
C GLU A 405 23.21 -19.96 -15.70
N ALA A 406 22.16 -20.63 -15.24
CA ALA A 406 22.28 -21.82 -14.40
C ALA A 406 23.04 -22.96 -15.12
N PHE A 407 22.80 -23.14 -16.41
CA PHE A 407 23.47 -24.15 -17.22
C PHE A 407 24.93 -23.78 -17.51
N ALA A 408 25.22 -22.51 -17.79
CA ALA A 408 26.56 -22.02 -18.10
C ALA A 408 27.56 -22.20 -16.95
N MET A 409 27.10 -22.24 -15.71
CA MET A 409 27.92 -22.55 -14.54
C MET A 409 28.51 -23.96 -14.57
N PHE A 410 27.95 -24.88 -15.35
CA PHE A 410 28.35 -26.30 -15.42
C PHE A 410 28.90 -26.71 -16.80
N ALA A 411 28.68 -25.91 -17.84
CA ALA A 411 29.06 -26.24 -19.22
C ALA A 411 30.25 -25.39 -19.69
N SER A 412 31.35 -26.04 -20.14
CA SER A 412 32.54 -25.36 -20.64
C SER A 412 32.38 -24.79 -22.05
N ASP A 413 31.50 -25.32 -22.89
CA ASP A 413 31.30 -24.92 -24.29
C ASP A 413 29.85 -24.58 -24.58
N LEU A 414 29.58 -23.28 -24.75
CA LEU A 414 28.30 -22.77 -25.23
C LEU A 414 28.40 -22.45 -26.72
N ASP A 415 27.36 -22.77 -27.47
CA ASP A 415 27.25 -22.34 -28.86
C ASP A 415 27.13 -20.80 -28.99
N ALA A 416 27.36 -20.27 -30.18
CA ALA A 416 27.37 -18.83 -30.42
C ALA A 416 25.99 -18.16 -30.22
N ALA A 417 24.91 -18.92 -30.35
CA ALA A 417 23.55 -18.42 -30.12
C ALA A 417 23.25 -18.28 -28.63
N SER A 418 23.56 -19.33 -27.86
CA SER A 418 23.42 -19.32 -26.39
C SER A 418 24.30 -18.26 -25.73
N ARG A 419 25.51 -18.04 -26.25
CA ARG A 419 26.40 -16.98 -25.75
C ARG A 419 25.80 -15.59 -25.97
N ARG A 420 25.28 -15.29 -27.17
CA ARG A 420 24.60 -14.01 -27.46
C ARG A 420 23.38 -13.80 -26.59
N GLN A 421 22.63 -14.86 -26.31
CA GLN A 421 21.46 -14.79 -25.44
C GLN A 421 21.82 -14.50 -23.98
N LEU A 422 22.91 -15.08 -23.48
CA LEU A 422 23.46 -14.76 -22.15
C LEU A 422 23.95 -13.30 -22.07
N GLU A 423 24.69 -12.83 -23.08
CA GLU A 423 25.16 -11.46 -23.13
C GLU A 423 24.04 -10.44 -23.18
N ARG A 424 22.96 -10.69 -23.96
CA ARG A 424 21.78 -9.86 -24.02
C ARG A 424 21.01 -9.89 -22.70
N GLY A 425 20.79 -11.07 -22.11
CA GLY A 425 20.09 -11.22 -20.84
C GLY A 425 20.81 -10.53 -19.67
N ALA A 426 22.14 -10.57 -19.65
CA ALA A 426 22.92 -9.82 -18.66
C ALA A 426 22.69 -8.30 -18.77
N ARG A 427 22.66 -7.75 -20.00
CA ARG A 427 22.37 -6.32 -20.24
C ARG A 427 20.94 -5.95 -19.89
N LEU A 428 19.97 -6.81 -20.22
CA LEU A 428 18.57 -6.60 -19.81
C LEU A 428 18.40 -6.61 -18.29
N THR A 429 19.09 -7.52 -17.60
CA THR A 429 19.10 -7.57 -16.14
C THR A 429 19.69 -6.31 -15.54
N GLU A 430 20.79 -5.79 -16.10
CA GLU A 430 21.38 -4.53 -15.66
C GLU A 430 20.47 -3.33 -15.95
N LEU A 431 19.85 -3.27 -17.13
CA LEU A 431 18.91 -2.22 -17.53
C LEU A 431 17.71 -2.11 -16.58
N LEU A 432 17.24 -3.23 -16.03
CA LEU A 432 16.10 -3.26 -15.11
C LEU A 432 16.44 -2.84 -13.69
N LYS A 433 17.73 -2.64 -13.36
CA LYS A 433 18.11 -2.06 -12.08
C LYS A 433 17.66 -0.60 -12.02
N GLN A 434 17.22 -0.21 -10.85
CA GLN A 434 16.67 1.12 -10.60
C GLN A 434 16.91 1.51 -9.15
N PRO A 435 17.44 2.72 -8.87
CA PRO A 435 17.55 3.20 -7.50
C PRO A 435 16.16 3.47 -6.91
N GLN A 436 16.03 3.38 -5.59
CA GLN A 436 14.79 3.74 -4.90
C GLN A 436 14.56 5.26 -4.96
N TYR A 437 13.29 5.66 -4.87
CA TYR A 437 12.82 7.06 -4.93
C TYR A 437 13.12 7.75 -6.27
N SER A 438 13.22 6.95 -7.32
CA SER A 438 13.52 7.43 -8.67
C SER A 438 12.63 6.72 -9.70
N PRO A 439 11.31 6.89 -9.63
CA PRO A 439 10.40 6.28 -10.59
C PRO A 439 10.61 6.89 -11.99
N TYR A 440 10.49 6.06 -13.01
CA TYR A 440 10.60 6.45 -14.41
C TYR A 440 9.22 6.73 -15.01
N PRO A 441 9.03 7.86 -15.71
CA PRO A 441 7.82 8.08 -16.52
C PRO A 441 7.67 7.01 -17.62
N VAL A 442 6.44 6.80 -18.05
CA VAL A 442 6.09 5.72 -19.02
C VAL A 442 6.88 5.85 -20.31
N GLU A 443 6.98 7.06 -20.88
CA GLU A 443 7.69 7.35 -22.12
C GLU A 443 9.17 6.96 -22.05
N GLU A 444 9.79 7.19 -20.90
CA GLU A 444 11.19 6.81 -20.66
C GLU A 444 11.35 5.30 -20.50
N GLN A 445 10.44 4.65 -19.79
CA GLN A 445 10.41 3.19 -19.69
C GLN A 445 10.27 2.52 -21.05
N VAL A 446 9.40 3.07 -21.94
CA VAL A 446 9.21 2.58 -23.32
C VAL A 446 10.53 2.60 -24.08
N VAL A 447 11.22 3.73 -24.05
CA VAL A 447 12.52 3.88 -24.76
C VAL A 447 13.57 2.93 -24.20
N SER A 448 13.72 2.86 -22.87
CA SER A 448 14.69 2.00 -22.21
C SER A 448 14.47 0.53 -22.55
N ILE A 449 13.23 0.04 -22.42
CA ILE A 449 12.89 -1.35 -22.72
C ILE A 449 13.02 -1.64 -24.21
N TRP A 450 12.60 -0.71 -25.07
CA TRP A 450 12.76 -0.82 -26.51
C TRP A 450 14.25 -0.97 -26.90
N ALA A 451 15.13 -0.14 -26.35
CA ALA A 451 16.57 -0.23 -26.61
C ALA A 451 17.13 -1.60 -26.19
N GLY A 452 16.71 -2.12 -25.04
CA GLY A 452 17.12 -3.44 -24.56
C GLY A 452 16.63 -4.59 -25.45
N THR A 453 15.33 -4.61 -25.77
CA THR A 453 14.71 -5.71 -26.53
C THR A 453 15.06 -5.70 -28.03
N ASN A 454 15.41 -4.54 -28.61
CA ASN A 454 15.83 -4.42 -30.00
C ASN A 454 17.34 -4.50 -30.22
N GLY A 455 18.12 -4.95 -29.22
CA GLY A 455 19.56 -5.21 -29.38
C GLY A 455 20.45 -3.97 -29.44
N LYS A 456 19.92 -2.78 -29.12
CA LYS A 456 20.70 -1.53 -29.13
C LYS A 456 21.76 -1.50 -28.03
N LEU A 457 21.64 -2.37 -27.03
CA LEU A 457 22.63 -2.54 -25.95
C LEU A 457 23.73 -3.58 -26.27
N ASP A 458 23.64 -4.32 -27.37
CA ASP A 458 24.53 -5.45 -27.64
C ASP A 458 26.03 -5.03 -27.76
N GLN A 459 26.30 -3.76 -28.14
CA GLN A 459 27.62 -3.18 -28.23
C GLN A 459 28.09 -2.45 -26.95
N ILE A 460 27.21 -2.32 -25.95
CA ILE A 460 27.51 -1.61 -24.72
C ILE A 460 28.01 -2.60 -23.66
N ALA A 461 29.05 -2.25 -22.93
CA ALA A 461 29.53 -3.06 -21.81
C ALA A 461 28.46 -3.11 -20.70
N VAL A 462 28.35 -4.25 -20.00
CA VAL A 462 27.31 -4.43 -18.99
C VAL A 462 27.38 -3.34 -17.91
N GLU A 463 28.58 -2.98 -17.48
CA GLU A 463 28.83 -1.91 -16.49
C GLU A 463 28.40 -0.51 -16.96
N ASP A 464 28.31 -0.27 -18.27
CA ASP A 464 27.97 1.01 -18.86
C ASP A 464 26.47 1.12 -19.24
N VAL A 465 25.67 0.06 -19.09
CA VAL A 465 24.26 0.02 -19.52
C VAL A 465 23.43 1.12 -18.87
N LEU A 466 23.50 1.29 -17.55
CA LEU A 466 22.74 2.32 -16.84
C LEU A 466 23.23 3.75 -17.16
N LYS A 467 24.53 3.90 -17.46
CA LYS A 467 25.08 5.17 -17.91
C LYS A 467 24.57 5.50 -19.30
N PHE A 468 24.62 4.55 -20.22
CA PHE A 468 24.08 4.67 -21.57
C PHE A 468 22.58 5.03 -21.54
N GLU A 469 21.78 4.32 -20.77
CA GLU A 469 20.34 4.60 -20.60
C GLU A 469 20.10 6.06 -20.22
N ARG A 470 20.76 6.52 -19.16
CA ARG A 470 20.60 7.89 -18.66
C ARG A 470 20.99 8.93 -19.69
N GLU A 471 22.14 8.75 -20.34
CA GLU A 471 22.64 9.71 -21.33
C GLU A 471 21.78 9.69 -22.62
N LEU A 472 21.27 8.53 -23.04
CA LEU A 472 20.32 8.41 -24.15
C LEU A 472 19.01 9.16 -23.84
N LEU A 473 18.44 8.96 -22.67
CA LEU A 473 17.21 9.64 -22.25
C LEU A 473 17.42 11.16 -22.18
N ASP A 474 18.57 11.62 -21.67
CA ASP A 474 18.92 13.04 -21.65
C ASP A 474 19.11 13.60 -23.05
N HIS A 475 19.71 12.85 -23.97
CA HIS A 475 19.85 13.25 -25.37
C HIS A 475 18.47 13.39 -26.05
N LEU A 476 17.57 12.43 -25.84
CA LEU A 476 16.22 12.46 -26.40
C LEU A 476 15.38 13.63 -25.86
N ARG A 477 15.47 13.92 -24.57
CA ARG A 477 14.76 15.06 -23.95
C ARG A 477 15.19 16.41 -24.54
N ARG A 478 16.47 16.55 -24.90
CA ARG A 478 17.02 17.83 -25.38
C ARG A 478 16.89 18.04 -26.89
N ASN A 479 16.96 16.95 -27.67
CA ASN A 479 17.17 17.03 -29.11
C ASN A 479 16.00 16.50 -29.95
N THR A 480 14.99 15.87 -29.35
CA THR A 480 13.88 15.24 -30.05
C THR A 480 12.53 15.54 -29.38
N GLN A 481 11.44 15.23 -30.07
CA GLN A 481 10.09 15.25 -29.52
C GLN A 481 9.53 13.85 -29.25
N ILE A 482 10.36 12.81 -29.32
CA ILE A 482 9.93 11.40 -29.20
C ILE A 482 9.26 11.17 -27.86
N LEU A 483 9.86 11.62 -26.75
CA LEU A 483 9.31 11.44 -25.42
C LEU A 483 7.99 12.18 -25.23
N ASP A 484 7.86 13.40 -25.74
CA ASP A 484 6.61 14.17 -25.69
C ASP A 484 5.50 13.47 -26.51
N THR A 485 5.82 12.98 -27.70
CA THR A 485 4.89 12.22 -28.53
C THR A 485 4.41 10.95 -27.82
N LEU A 486 5.31 10.22 -27.18
CA LEU A 486 4.97 9.01 -26.41
C LEU A 486 4.10 9.34 -25.18
N ARG A 487 4.38 10.44 -24.50
CA ARG A 487 3.59 10.90 -23.34
C ARG A 487 2.17 11.26 -23.72
N ASP A 488 2.02 12.00 -24.83
CA ASP A 488 0.71 12.52 -25.26
C ASP A 488 -0.17 11.45 -25.89
N THR A 489 0.42 10.54 -26.68
CA THR A 489 -0.33 9.54 -27.45
C THR A 489 -0.43 8.18 -26.76
N ASN A 490 0.53 7.83 -25.87
CA ASN A 490 0.73 6.50 -25.32
C ASN A 490 0.87 5.40 -26.39
N VAL A 491 1.28 5.77 -27.63
CA VAL A 491 1.44 4.86 -28.76
C VAL A 491 2.85 5.02 -29.33
N LEU A 492 3.51 3.90 -29.54
CA LEU A 492 4.77 3.81 -30.28
C LEU A 492 4.44 3.37 -31.70
N ASP A 493 4.19 4.32 -32.61
CA ASP A 493 3.90 4.04 -34.02
C ASP A 493 5.18 3.78 -34.81
N ASP A 494 5.06 3.35 -36.07
CA ASP A 494 6.19 2.96 -36.89
C ASP A 494 7.06 4.16 -37.30
N ALA A 495 6.49 5.37 -37.38
CA ALA A 495 7.23 6.58 -37.66
C ALA A 495 8.12 6.98 -36.47
N THR A 496 7.56 6.95 -35.27
CA THR A 496 8.30 7.19 -34.03
C THR A 496 9.37 6.11 -33.79
N VAL A 497 9.11 4.84 -34.13
CA VAL A 497 10.11 3.76 -34.09
C VAL A 497 11.27 4.06 -35.03
N ALA A 498 11.01 4.44 -36.27
CA ALA A 498 12.06 4.74 -37.25
C ALA A 498 12.94 5.94 -36.84
N GLU A 499 12.31 6.99 -36.28
CA GLU A 499 13.05 8.12 -35.73
C GLU A 499 13.88 7.73 -34.50
N LEU A 500 13.30 6.98 -33.57
CA LEU A 500 13.97 6.49 -32.38
C LEU A 500 15.16 5.58 -32.74
N GLU A 501 14.99 4.72 -33.75
CA GLU A 501 16.05 3.84 -34.25
C GLU A 501 17.23 4.64 -34.79
N LYS A 502 16.96 5.62 -35.67
CA LYS A 502 17.98 6.49 -36.24
C LYS A 502 18.75 7.26 -35.17
N VAL A 503 18.04 7.94 -34.26
CA VAL A 503 18.66 8.74 -33.21
C VAL A 503 19.47 7.87 -32.25
N THR A 504 18.96 6.68 -31.90
CA THR A 504 19.67 5.76 -31.00
C THR A 504 20.94 5.20 -31.67
N ASP A 505 20.90 4.85 -32.97
CA ASP A 505 22.08 4.35 -33.68
C ASP A 505 23.16 5.43 -33.82
N GLU A 506 22.79 6.69 -34.11
CA GLU A 506 23.71 7.83 -34.10
C GLU A 506 24.31 8.04 -32.70
N PHE A 507 23.49 7.96 -31.65
CA PHE A 507 23.97 8.10 -30.27
C PHE A 507 24.91 6.96 -29.83
N ILE A 508 24.65 5.70 -30.24
CA ILE A 508 25.56 4.57 -29.96
C ILE A 508 26.94 4.82 -30.54
N LEU A 509 27.04 5.33 -31.78
CA LEU A 509 28.31 5.66 -32.41
C LEU A 509 29.05 6.76 -31.63
N GLU A 510 28.35 7.77 -31.17
CA GLU A 510 28.93 8.86 -30.37
C GLU A 510 29.41 8.33 -29.01
N PHE A 511 28.56 7.56 -28.29
CA PHE A 511 28.86 6.98 -26.98
C PHE A 511 30.07 6.02 -27.04
N THR A 512 30.15 5.18 -28.06
CA THR A 512 31.23 4.20 -28.21
C THR A 512 32.53 4.81 -28.77
N SER A 513 32.45 5.84 -29.64
CA SER A 513 33.63 6.52 -30.19
C SER A 513 34.24 7.53 -29.21
N GLY A 514 33.47 8.06 -28.31
CA GLY A 514 33.91 8.96 -27.23
C GLY A 514 34.82 8.30 -26.20
N GLY A 515 35.13 7.00 -26.37
CA GLY A 515 36.02 6.14 -25.59
C GLY A 515 36.05 6.53 -24.13
N ALA A 516 35.23 5.95 -23.27
CA ALA A 516 35.26 5.93 -21.79
C ALA A 516 36.02 7.04 -21.02
N LYS A 517 36.15 8.22 -21.59
CA LYS A 517 36.48 9.47 -20.91
C LYS A 517 35.30 10.38 -21.05
N ALA A 518 34.34 10.12 -20.19
CA ALA A 518 33.25 11.07 -19.95
C ALA A 518 33.87 12.47 -19.79
N ILE A 519 33.40 13.39 -20.60
CA ILE A 519 33.44 14.80 -20.25
C ILE A 519 32.58 14.89 -19.03
N GLY A 520 33.21 14.94 -17.85
CA GLY A 520 32.52 15.04 -16.57
C GLY A 520 31.56 16.20 -16.59
N ALA A 521 30.29 15.93 -16.42
CA ALA A 521 29.35 16.98 -16.04
C ALA A 521 29.83 17.52 -14.68
N PRO A 522 30.08 18.84 -14.54
CA PRO A 522 30.47 19.40 -13.25
C PRO A 522 29.27 19.30 -12.31
N GLY A 523 29.34 18.41 -11.34
CA GLY A 523 28.33 18.29 -10.31
C GLY A 523 28.17 16.93 -9.62
N ASN A 524 28.74 15.84 -10.12
CA ASN A 524 28.51 14.51 -9.56
C ASN A 524 29.68 13.90 -8.76
N GLU A 525 30.75 14.68 -8.49
CA GLU A 525 31.84 14.18 -7.64
C GLU A 525 31.50 14.14 -6.13
N GLN A 526 30.40 14.75 -5.71
CA GLN A 526 30.00 14.78 -4.30
C GLN A 526 29.20 13.54 -3.85
N PHE A 527 28.63 12.76 -4.75
CA PHE A 527 27.86 11.55 -4.37
C PHE A 527 28.65 10.24 -4.38
N ALA A 528 29.78 10.18 -5.09
CA ALA A 528 30.63 8.99 -5.10
C ALA A 528 31.61 8.93 -3.91
N ALA A 529 31.86 10.06 -3.23
CA ALA A 529 32.75 10.11 -2.08
C ALA A 529 32.05 9.84 -0.73
N ALA A 530 30.73 9.85 -0.69
CA ALA A 530 29.97 9.63 0.56
C ALA A 530 29.71 8.15 0.87
N GLU A 531 29.99 7.21 -0.04
CA GLU A 531 29.77 5.77 0.20
C GLU A 531 31.02 5.00 0.66
N VAL A 532 32.18 5.62 0.82
CA VAL A 532 33.44 4.96 1.20
C VAL A 532 34.07 5.49 2.49
N GLU A 533 33.49 6.48 3.15
CA GLU A 533 33.99 6.90 4.46
C GLU A 533 33.10 6.41 5.59
N ASP A 534 33.76 5.62 6.46
CA ASP A 534 33.43 5.28 7.83
C ASP A 534 32.56 4.05 8.11
N ILE A 535 33.21 2.89 7.90
CA ILE A 535 33.17 1.88 8.96
C ILE A 535 34.56 1.86 9.61
N ASN A 536 34.87 2.88 10.38
CA ASN A 536 35.91 2.80 11.38
C ASN A 536 35.35 2.03 12.57
N GLN A 537 35.72 0.75 12.66
CA GLN A 537 35.50 -0.04 13.87
C GLN A 537 36.24 0.63 15.03
N GLU A 538 35.50 1.21 15.96
CA GLU A 538 36.04 1.61 17.26
C GLU A 538 36.68 0.40 17.93
N LYS A 539 37.98 0.47 18.15
CA LYS A 539 38.74 -0.49 18.91
C LYS A 539 38.21 -0.47 20.35
N ILE A 540 37.58 -1.56 20.75
CA ILE A 540 37.23 -1.81 22.14
C ILE A 540 38.54 -1.90 22.94
N VAL A 541 38.88 -0.87 23.70
CA VAL A 541 39.96 -0.89 24.68
C VAL A 541 39.48 -1.68 25.88
N LYS A 542 40.00 -2.88 26.08
CA LYS A 542 39.83 -3.64 27.32
C LYS A 542 40.47 -2.89 28.47
N GLY A 543 39.66 -2.25 29.30
CA GLY A 543 40.10 -1.72 30.58
C GLY A 543 40.53 -2.87 31.51
N ARG A 544 41.80 -2.89 31.93
CA ARG A 544 42.30 -3.72 33.00
C ARG A 544 41.71 -3.20 34.33
N ARG A 545 41.03 -4.09 35.06
CA ARG A 545 40.76 -3.88 36.49
C ARG A 545 42.07 -4.04 37.24
N GLY A 546 42.47 -3.02 38.00
CA GLY A 546 43.30 -3.07 39.16
C GLY A 546 42.44 -3.04 40.43
#